data_13b634ca19f113fef478b818e1d73279
#
_entry.id   13b634ca19f113fef478b818e1d73279
#
_cell.length_a   1.000
_cell.length_b   1.000
_cell.length_c   1.000
_cell.angle_alpha   90.00
_cell.angle_beta   90.00
_cell.angle_gamma   90.00
#
_symmetry.space_group_name_H-M   'P 1'
#
loop_
_entity.id
_entity.type
_entity.pdbx_description
1 polymer ?
#
loop_
_entity_poly.entity_id
_entity_poly.type
_entity_poly.pdbx_seq_one_letter_code
_entity_poly.pdbx_strand_id
1 'polypeptide(L)'
;MTIKEFAKLCNCNPQTLRYYDKEDLLKPKMVDSWTGYRHYSEEQAIDFVKIKNLQEADFSIKEIKELLTKSDEEIYLAFDKKIEEQVEKLERIRKTQATYLSEKQNMEAKIREIREKVMAAAKEYDPWEEFGITQEYYEKLMDKYGFDQLNVIQININESKDGQNHFWVLKTK
;
A
#
# COMPACT_ATOMS: atom_id res chain seq x y z
N MET A 1 -32.15 -28.80 2.07
CA MET A 1 -32.52 -27.81 1.02
C MET A 1 -31.36 -27.59 0.06
N THR A 2 -31.63 -27.18 -1.17
CA THR A 2 -30.62 -26.87 -2.17
C THR A 2 -29.87 -25.61 -1.81
N ILE A 3 -28.69 -25.37 -2.41
CA ILE A 3 -27.90 -24.13 -2.20
C ILE A 3 -28.72 -22.86 -2.49
N LYS A 4 -29.65 -22.89 -3.47
CA LYS A 4 -30.51 -21.73 -3.80
C LYS A 4 -31.52 -21.44 -2.70
N GLU A 5 -32.17 -22.49 -2.15
CA GLU A 5 -33.13 -22.38 -1.06
C GLU A 5 -32.45 -21.90 0.22
N PHE A 6 -31.29 -22.48 0.54
CA PHE A 6 -30.50 -22.09 1.70
C PHE A 6 -29.98 -20.64 1.59
N ALA A 7 -29.52 -20.22 0.41
CA ALA A 7 -29.13 -18.83 0.14
C ALA A 7 -30.30 -17.86 0.34
N LYS A 8 -31.52 -18.26 -0.07
CA LYS A 8 -32.74 -17.46 0.16
C LYS A 8 -33.08 -17.38 1.66
N LEU A 9 -32.97 -18.48 2.40
CA LEU A 9 -33.14 -18.50 3.86
C LEU A 9 -32.16 -17.55 4.57
N CYS A 10 -30.89 -17.60 4.18
CA CYS A 10 -29.82 -16.80 4.78
C CYS A 10 -29.74 -15.36 4.22
N ASN A 11 -30.61 -14.99 3.29
CA ASN A 11 -30.57 -13.72 2.57
C ASN A 11 -29.18 -13.38 2.01
N CYS A 12 -28.58 -14.34 1.29
CA CYS A 12 -27.25 -14.19 0.70
C CYS A 12 -27.20 -14.67 -0.75
N ASN A 13 -26.08 -14.39 -1.43
CA ASN A 13 -25.83 -14.95 -2.76
C ASN A 13 -25.36 -16.42 -2.64
N PRO A 14 -25.81 -17.34 -3.50
CA PRO A 14 -25.25 -18.69 -3.59
C PRO A 14 -23.73 -18.75 -3.77
N GLN A 15 -23.11 -17.73 -4.34
CA GLN A 15 -21.65 -17.62 -4.44
C GLN A 15 -20.97 -17.47 -3.07
N THR A 16 -21.61 -16.78 -2.12
CA THR A 16 -21.13 -16.68 -0.73
C THR A 16 -21.03 -18.07 -0.09
N LEU A 17 -22.02 -18.92 -0.30
CA LEU A 17 -22.01 -20.28 0.23
C LEU A 17 -20.95 -21.16 -0.44
N ARG A 18 -20.69 -20.97 -1.73
CA ARG A 18 -19.59 -21.66 -2.42
C ARG A 18 -18.23 -21.20 -1.90
N TYR A 19 -18.10 -19.91 -1.60
CA TYR A 19 -16.91 -19.36 -0.97
C TYR A 19 -16.70 -19.93 0.43
N TYR A 20 -17.75 -20.00 1.26
CA TYR A 20 -17.67 -20.59 2.59
C TYR A 20 -17.32 -22.09 2.55
N ASP A 21 -17.85 -22.84 1.58
CA ASP A 21 -17.47 -24.23 1.34
C ASP A 21 -16.00 -24.36 0.93
N LYS A 22 -15.52 -23.50 0.03
CA LYS A 22 -14.12 -23.48 -0.41
C LYS A 22 -13.16 -23.13 0.73
N GLU A 23 -13.52 -22.16 1.55
CA GLU A 23 -12.71 -21.73 2.70
C GLU A 23 -12.90 -22.61 3.95
N ASP A 24 -13.59 -23.74 3.88
CA ASP A 24 -13.89 -24.60 5.02
C ASP A 24 -14.60 -23.91 6.20
N LEU A 25 -15.40 -22.88 5.92
CA LEU A 25 -16.18 -22.17 6.92
C LEU A 25 -17.57 -22.80 7.13
N LEU A 26 -18.23 -23.17 6.03
CA LEU A 26 -19.55 -23.81 6.06
C LEU A 26 -19.65 -24.84 4.95
N LYS A 27 -19.41 -26.10 5.28
CA LYS A 27 -19.55 -27.21 4.35
C LYS A 27 -21.01 -27.57 4.14
N PRO A 28 -21.43 -27.91 2.91
CA PRO A 28 -22.74 -28.50 2.70
C PRO A 28 -22.86 -29.85 3.46
N LYS A 29 -24.04 -30.13 4.01
CA LYS A 29 -24.30 -31.39 4.71
C LYS A 29 -24.16 -32.60 3.78
N MET A 30 -24.46 -32.40 2.50
CA MET A 30 -24.33 -33.43 1.47
C MET A 30 -24.02 -32.77 0.12
N VAL A 31 -23.18 -33.42 -0.65
CA VAL A 31 -22.97 -33.12 -2.08
C VAL A 31 -23.45 -34.34 -2.84
N ASP A 32 -24.41 -34.14 -3.73
CA ASP A 32 -24.92 -35.20 -4.58
C ASP A 32 -23.80 -35.71 -5.51
N SER A 33 -23.52 -37.01 -5.45
CA SER A 33 -22.39 -37.62 -6.16
C SER A 33 -22.57 -37.66 -7.69
N TRP A 34 -23.81 -37.58 -8.19
CA TRP A 34 -24.14 -37.63 -9.62
C TRP A 34 -24.19 -36.24 -10.26
N THR A 35 -24.81 -35.31 -9.53
CA THR A 35 -25.09 -33.96 -10.06
C THR A 35 -24.14 -32.91 -9.53
N GLY A 36 -23.38 -33.21 -8.45
CA GLY A 36 -22.54 -32.25 -7.76
C GLY A 36 -23.32 -31.16 -6.99
N TYR A 37 -24.65 -31.30 -6.87
CA TYR A 37 -25.47 -30.33 -6.16
C TYR A 37 -25.21 -30.36 -4.65
N ARG A 38 -25.06 -29.17 -4.08
CA ARG A 38 -24.84 -28.93 -2.64
C ARG A 38 -26.17 -28.83 -1.91
N HIS A 39 -26.30 -29.58 -0.83
CA HIS A 39 -27.46 -29.56 0.04
C HIS A 39 -27.05 -29.13 1.45
N TYR A 40 -27.86 -28.26 2.04
CA TYR A 40 -27.67 -27.70 3.39
C TYR A 40 -28.86 -28.10 4.26
N SER A 41 -28.65 -28.13 5.59
CA SER A 41 -29.73 -28.27 6.58
C SER A 41 -30.12 -26.89 7.13
N GLU A 42 -31.31 -26.82 7.75
CA GLU A 42 -31.81 -25.56 8.33
C GLU A 42 -30.94 -25.09 9.50
N GLU A 43 -30.44 -26.07 10.29
CA GLU A 43 -29.58 -25.77 11.45
C GLU A 43 -28.30 -25.04 11.05
N GLN A 44 -27.78 -25.29 9.86
CA GLN A 44 -26.59 -24.58 9.34
C GLN A 44 -26.80 -23.11 9.11
N ALA A 45 -28.04 -22.60 9.14
CA ALA A 45 -28.32 -21.20 9.08
C ALA A 45 -27.78 -20.43 10.30
N ILE A 46 -27.69 -21.08 11.46
CA ILE A 46 -27.09 -20.51 12.67
C ILE A 46 -25.59 -20.32 12.46
N ASP A 47 -24.91 -21.33 11.91
CA ASP A 47 -23.47 -21.23 11.61
C ASP A 47 -23.20 -20.15 10.56
N PHE A 48 -24.07 -20.03 9.55
CA PHE A 48 -23.99 -18.96 8.57
C PHE A 48 -24.06 -17.58 9.24
N VAL A 49 -24.99 -17.37 10.18
CA VAL A 49 -25.12 -16.10 10.92
C VAL A 49 -23.85 -15.80 11.73
N LYS A 50 -23.30 -16.83 12.42
CA LYS A 50 -22.02 -16.68 13.16
C LYS A 50 -20.89 -16.22 12.23
N ILE A 51 -20.69 -16.92 11.13
CA ILE A 51 -19.64 -16.59 10.14
C ILE A 51 -19.80 -15.17 9.61
N LYS A 52 -21.03 -14.81 9.19
CA LYS A 52 -21.33 -13.51 8.64
C LYS A 52 -21.00 -12.38 9.64
N ASN A 53 -21.46 -12.48 10.87
CA ASN A 53 -21.23 -11.46 11.90
C ASN A 53 -19.73 -11.34 12.25
N LEU A 54 -19.01 -12.45 12.33
CA LEU A 54 -17.56 -12.43 12.56
C LEU A 54 -16.81 -11.76 11.39
N GLN A 55 -17.22 -12.01 10.14
CA GLN A 55 -16.64 -11.32 8.99
C GLN A 55 -16.94 -9.82 8.99
N GLU A 56 -18.17 -9.41 9.33
CA GLU A 56 -18.54 -8.00 9.44
C GLU A 56 -17.75 -7.25 10.54
N ALA A 57 -17.25 -7.99 11.54
CA ALA A 57 -16.40 -7.47 12.61
C ALA A 57 -14.89 -7.59 12.29
N ASP A 58 -14.49 -7.78 11.04
CA ASP A 58 -13.10 -7.87 10.60
C ASP A 58 -12.28 -9.03 11.24
N PHE A 59 -12.94 -10.12 11.61
CA PHE A 59 -12.22 -11.35 11.96
C PHE A 59 -11.66 -12.00 10.68
N SER A 60 -10.41 -12.44 10.73
CA SER A 60 -9.79 -13.20 9.65
C SER A 60 -10.43 -14.60 9.51
N ILE A 61 -10.31 -15.21 8.34
CA ILE A 61 -10.81 -16.58 8.10
C ILE A 61 -10.26 -17.58 9.14
N LYS A 62 -9.02 -17.41 9.54
CA LYS A 62 -8.40 -18.27 10.57
C LYS A 62 -9.06 -18.10 11.94
N GLU A 63 -9.25 -16.85 12.38
CA GLU A 63 -9.95 -16.56 13.64
C GLU A 63 -11.38 -17.08 13.62
N ILE A 64 -12.10 -16.92 12.50
CA ILE A 64 -13.47 -17.41 12.36
C ILE A 64 -13.51 -18.94 12.52
N LYS A 65 -12.63 -19.70 11.86
CA LYS A 65 -12.55 -21.14 12.00
C LYS A 65 -12.33 -21.59 13.44
N GLU A 66 -11.48 -20.89 14.17
CA GLU A 66 -11.23 -21.17 15.59
C GLU A 66 -12.49 -20.86 16.45
N LEU A 67 -13.18 -19.74 16.17
CA LEU A 67 -14.35 -19.31 16.92
C LEU A 67 -15.60 -20.15 16.63
N LEU A 68 -15.74 -20.76 15.45
CA LEU A 68 -16.88 -21.64 15.14
C LEU A 68 -16.95 -22.87 16.05
N THR A 69 -15.87 -23.27 16.69
CA THR A 69 -15.81 -24.38 17.64
C THR A 69 -16.06 -23.96 19.09
N LYS A 70 -16.29 -22.67 19.34
CA LYS A 70 -16.39 -22.05 20.65
C LYS A 70 -17.84 -21.83 21.07
N SER A 71 -18.06 -21.65 22.37
CA SER A 71 -19.37 -21.26 22.91
C SER A 71 -19.73 -19.82 22.51
N ASP A 72 -21.01 -19.46 22.60
CA ASP A 72 -21.47 -18.12 22.28
C ASP A 72 -20.87 -17.09 23.25
N GLU A 73 -20.62 -17.44 24.51
CA GLU A 73 -19.95 -16.59 25.49
C GLU A 73 -18.48 -16.30 25.09
N GLU A 74 -17.76 -17.34 24.63
CA GLU A 74 -16.39 -17.16 24.15
C GLU A 74 -16.33 -16.30 22.88
N ILE A 75 -17.30 -16.47 21.99
CA ILE A 75 -17.46 -15.60 20.80
C ILE A 75 -17.73 -14.15 21.22
N TYR A 76 -18.56 -13.92 22.22
CA TYR A 76 -18.86 -12.59 22.72
C TYR A 76 -17.61 -11.90 23.29
N LEU A 77 -16.82 -12.63 24.09
CA LEU A 77 -15.52 -12.15 24.59
C LEU A 77 -14.52 -11.84 23.46
N ALA A 78 -14.56 -12.61 22.38
CA ALA A 78 -13.72 -12.36 21.20
C ALA A 78 -14.13 -11.04 20.51
N PHE A 79 -15.43 -10.71 20.46
CA PHE A 79 -15.88 -9.41 19.96
C PHE A 79 -15.37 -8.24 20.83
N ASP A 80 -15.44 -8.34 22.16
CA ASP A 80 -14.92 -7.32 23.06
C ASP A 80 -13.43 -7.06 22.80
N LYS A 81 -12.64 -8.12 22.71
CA LYS A 81 -11.21 -8.01 22.37
C LYS A 81 -11.00 -7.36 20.99
N LYS A 82 -11.78 -7.75 19.99
CA LYS A 82 -11.70 -7.16 18.65
C LYS A 82 -12.01 -5.67 18.65
N ILE A 83 -12.99 -5.24 19.46
CA ILE A 83 -13.33 -3.82 19.66
C ILE A 83 -12.11 -3.07 20.23
N GLU A 84 -11.47 -3.60 21.27
CA GLU A 84 -10.27 -2.98 21.87
C GLU A 84 -9.15 -2.83 20.83
N GLU A 85 -8.87 -3.87 20.04
CA GLU A 85 -7.87 -3.85 18.97
C GLU A 85 -8.18 -2.76 17.91
N GLN A 86 -9.45 -2.61 17.52
CA GLN A 86 -9.86 -1.59 16.55
C GLN A 86 -9.77 -0.17 17.13
N VAL A 87 -10.09 0.02 18.40
CA VAL A 87 -9.92 1.31 19.09
C VAL A 87 -8.46 1.72 19.12
N GLU A 88 -7.56 0.82 19.53
CA GLU A 88 -6.11 1.09 19.51
C GLU A 88 -5.59 1.41 18.10
N LYS A 89 -6.07 0.68 17.10
CA LYS A 89 -5.71 0.96 15.69
C LYS A 89 -6.17 2.35 15.27
N LEU A 90 -7.38 2.74 15.63
CA LEU A 90 -7.92 4.06 15.34
C LEU A 90 -7.10 5.17 16.00
N GLU A 91 -6.69 4.98 17.25
CA GLU A 91 -5.84 5.94 17.97
C GLU A 91 -4.46 6.09 17.30
N ARG A 92 -3.85 4.99 16.88
CA ARG A 92 -2.58 5.05 16.10
C ARG A 92 -2.76 5.83 14.80
N ILE A 93 -3.85 5.59 14.06
CA ILE A 93 -4.14 6.33 12.81
C ILE A 93 -4.32 7.83 13.08
N ARG A 94 -5.07 8.19 14.13
CA ARG A 94 -5.26 9.59 14.53
C ARG A 94 -3.95 10.28 14.89
N LYS A 95 -3.08 9.59 15.64
CA LYS A 95 -1.75 10.10 15.97
C LYS A 95 -0.92 10.35 14.72
N THR A 96 -0.85 9.38 13.81
CA THR A 96 -0.14 9.52 12.53
C THR A 96 -0.71 10.66 11.69
N GLN A 97 -2.04 10.80 11.62
CA GLN A 97 -2.70 11.90 10.93
C GLN A 97 -2.30 13.27 11.53
N ALA A 98 -2.24 13.38 12.87
CA ALA A 98 -1.87 14.62 13.53
C ALA A 98 -0.41 15.04 13.27
N THR A 99 0.51 14.09 13.11
CA THR A 99 1.94 14.37 12.87
C THR A 99 2.29 14.53 11.39
N TYR A 100 1.48 13.98 10.48
CA TYR A 100 1.78 13.92 9.05
C TYR A 100 2.16 15.27 8.41
N LEU A 101 1.37 16.30 8.68
CA LEU A 101 1.62 17.64 8.09
C LEU A 101 2.89 18.27 8.61
N SER A 102 3.16 18.15 9.92
CA SER A 102 4.39 18.70 10.52
C SER A 102 5.64 17.96 10.04
N GLU A 103 5.58 16.65 9.91
CA GLU A 103 6.69 15.84 9.37
C GLU A 103 6.97 16.18 7.91
N LYS A 104 5.91 16.36 7.09
CA LYS A 104 6.04 16.81 5.70
C LYS A 104 6.70 18.18 5.62
N GLN A 105 6.22 19.17 6.39
CA GLN A 105 6.78 20.52 6.40
C GLN A 105 8.25 20.53 6.84
N ASN A 106 8.60 19.74 7.87
CA ASN A 106 9.98 19.60 8.32
C ASN A 106 10.88 19.00 7.23
N MET A 107 10.39 18.02 6.49
CA MET A 107 11.14 17.43 5.38
C MET A 107 11.32 18.43 4.23
N GLU A 108 10.28 19.18 3.87
CA GLU A 108 10.34 20.24 2.85
C GLU A 108 11.34 21.33 3.24
N ALA A 109 11.38 21.72 4.53
CA ALA A 109 12.36 22.68 5.04
C ALA A 109 13.80 22.14 4.93
N LYS A 110 14.05 20.89 5.31
CA LYS A 110 15.36 20.25 5.13
C LYS A 110 15.80 20.17 3.67
N ILE A 111 14.89 19.82 2.78
CA ILE A 111 15.15 19.78 1.34
C ILE A 111 15.56 21.19 0.83
N ARG A 112 14.87 22.23 1.28
CA ARG A 112 15.18 23.62 0.92
C ARG A 112 16.56 24.02 1.41
N GLU A 113 16.90 23.73 2.67
CA GLU A 113 18.22 24.01 3.24
C GLU A 113 19.35 23.32 2.46
N ILE A 114 19.16 22.03 2.11
CA ILE A 114 20.14 21.26 1.32
C ILE A 114 20.30 21.91 -0.07
N ARG A 115 19.19 22.27 -0.73
CA ARG A 115 19.24 22.95 -2.03
C ARG A 115 20.00 24.28 -1.96
N GLU A 116 19.76 25.09 -0.94
CA GLU A 116 20.45 26.36 -0.75
C GLU A 116 21.95 26.13 -0.56
N LYS A 117 22.38 25.14 0.23
CA LYS A 117 23.79 24.79 0.40
C LYS A 117 24.43 24.30 -0.89
N VAL A 118 23.74 23.44 -1.65
CA VAL A 118 24.23 22.97 -2.96
C VAL A 118 24.35 24.13 -3.95
N MET A 119 23.35 25.02 -4.00
CA MET A 119 23.37 26.17 -4.88
C MET A 119 24.46 27.21 -4.49
N ALA A 120 24.72 27.37 -3.18
CA ALA A 120 25.82 28.21 -2.71
C ALA A 120 27.18 27.64 -3.15
N ALA A 121 27.40 26.36 -2.90
CA ALA A 121 28.61 25.65 -3.33
C ALA A 121 28.80 25.68 -4.85
N ALA A 122 27.72 25.53 -5.63
CA ALA A 122 27.77 25.62 -7.10
C ALA A 122 28.10 27.03 -7.62
N LYS A 123 27.78 28.10 -6.88
CA LYS A 123 28.17 29.46 -7.23
C LYS A 123 29.65 29.77 -6.99
N GLU A 124 30.26 29.09 -6.01
CA GLU A 124 31.70 29.18 -5.72
C GLU A 124 32.54 28.31 -6.67
N TYR A 125 31.90 27.41 -7.40
CA TYR A 125 32.54 26.50 -8.32
C TYR A 125 32.70 27.16 -9.70
N ASP A 126 33.95 27.40 -10.09
CA ASP A 126 34.29 27.91 -11.44
C ASP A 126 34.81 26.74 -12.31
N PRO A 127 34.01 26.18 -13.20
CA PRO A 127 34.43 25.09 -14.08
C PRO A 127 35.49 25.55 -15.10
N TRP A 128 35.61 26.85 -15.37
CA TRP A 128 36.62 27.41 -16.27
C TRP A 128 38.01 27.27 -15.69
N GLU A 129 38.15 27.56 -14.39
CA GLU A 129 39.43 27.51 -13.71
C GLU A 129 39.88 26.06 -13.48
N GLU A 130 38.98 25.17 -13.11
CA GLU A 130 39.32 23.78 -12.74
C GLU A 130 39.53 22.85 -13.94
N PHE A 131 38.75 23.02 -15.02
CA PHE A 131 38.78 22.12 -16.19
C PHE A 131 39.25 22.75 -17.49
N GLY A 132 39.63 24.03 -17.48
CA GLY A 132 40.05 24.75 -18.68
C GLY A 132 38.97 24.85 -19.77
N ILE A 133 37.71 24.77 -19.38
CA ILE A 133 36.57 24.84 -20.29
C ILE A 133 36.42 26.29 -20.76
N THR A 134 36.44 26.53 -22.07
CA THR A 134 36.23 27.88 -22.58
C THR A 134 34.75 28.25 -22.58
N GLN A 135 34.45 29.54 -22.35
CA GLN A 135 33.08 30.05 -22.37
C GLN A 135 32.35 29.70 -23.69
N GLU A 136 33.03 29.78 -24.80
CA GLU A 136 32.50 29.40 -26.11
C GLU A 136 32.05 27.92 -26.19
N TYR A 137 32.79 27.01 -25.54
CA TYR A 137 32.45 25.59 -25.49
C TYR A 137 31.22 25.35 -24.61
N TYR A 138 31.11 26.06 -23.51
CA TYR A 138 29.95 26.01 -22.61
C TYR A 138 28.68 26.52 -23.30
N GLU A 139 28.75 27.65 -23.98
CA GLU A 139 27.64 28.23 -24.76
C GLU A 139 27.14 27.26 -25.84
N LYS A 140 28.06 26.61 -26.57
CA LYS A 140 27.70 25.56 -27.53
C LYS A 140 27.01 24.34 -26.91
N LEU A 141 27.40 23.96 -25.70
CA LEU A 141 26.74 22.90 -24.95
C LEU A 141 25.32 23.32 -24.52
N MET A 142 25.15 24.50 -24.02
CA MET A 142 23.84 25.03 -23.61
C MET A 142 22.88 25.11 -24.79
N ASP A 143 23.32 25.63 -25.93
CA ASP A 143 22.54 25.71 -27.17
C ASP A 143 22.17 24.31 -27.70
N LYS A 144 23.13 23.40 -27.72
CA LYS A 144 22.93 22.05 -28.24
C LYS A 144 21.92 21.21 -27.43
N TYR A 145 21.90 21.37 -26.10
CA TYR A 145 21.07 20.59 -25.21
C TYR A 145 19.84 21.33 -24.67
N GLY A 146 19.66 22.61 -25.04
CA GLY A 146 18.47 23.39 -24.67
C GLY A 146 18.36 23.64 -23.17
N PHE A 147 19.45 23.80 -22.46
CA PHE A 147 19.43 24.06 -21.01
C PHE A 147 19.24 25.55 -20.75
N ASP A 148 18.25 25.85 -19.93
CA ASP A 148 18.05 27.20 -19.42
C ASP A 148 19.05 27.49 -18.28
N GLN A 149 19.74 28.64 -18.32
CA GLN A 149 20.80 28.99 -17.37
C GLN A 149 20.40 28.87 -15.89
N LEU A 150 19.13 28.96 -15.60
CA LEU A 150 18.57 28.88 -14.24
C LEU A 150 18.42 27.46 -13.67
N ASN A 151 18.66 26.42 -14.46
CA ASN A 151 18.32 25.03 -14.10
C ASN A 151 19.52 24.07 -14.05
N VAL A 152 20.73 24.54 -14.21
CA VAL A 152 21.95 23.71 -14.17
C VAL A 152 22.55 23.77 -12.77
N ILE A 153 22.57 22.62 -12.06
CA ILE A 153 23.10 22.55 -10.70
C ILE A 153 24.52 21.97 -10.69
N GLN A 154 24.85 21.09 -11.61
CA GLN A 154 26.17 20.45 -11.62
C GLN A 154 26.51 19.87 -12.99
N ILE A 155 27.73 20.15 -13.45
CA ILE A 155 28.35 19.47 -14.59
C ILE A 155 29.43 18.56 -14.03
N ASN A 156 29.23 17.24 -14.13
CA ASN A 156 30.28 16.28 -13.84
C ASN A 156 30.95 15.85 -15.16
N ILE A 157 32.24 16.05 -15.26
CA ILE A 157 33.04 15.62 -16.38
C ILE A 157 33.74 14.34 -15.99
N ASN A 158 33.37 13.23 -16.61
CA ASN A 158 34.12 11.98 -16.49
C ASN A 158 34.91 11.75 -17.77
N GLU A 159 36.23 11.67 -17.66
CA GLU A 159 37.05 11.15 -18.74
C GLU A 159 36.74 9.68 -18.95
N SER A 160 36.20 9.33 -20.09
CA SER A 160 36.04 7.93 -20.48
C SER A 160 37.37 7.38 -21.05
N LYS A 161 37.57 6.09 -20.97
CA LYS A 161 38.76 5.39 -21.46
C LYS A 161 39.02 5.54 -22.97
N ASP A 162 38.05 6.07 -23.70
CA ASP A 162 38.09 6.38 -25.14
C ASP A 162 38.42 7.85 -25.45
N GLY A 163 38.75 8.66 -24.42
CA GLY A 163 39.14 10.07 -24.60
C GLY A 163 37.98 11.02 -24.94
N GLN A 164 36.73 10.56 -24.81
CA GLN A 164 35.57 11.42 -24.96
C GLN A 164 35.04 11.87 -23.58
N ASN A 165 34.91 13.18 -23.39
CA ASN A 165 34.35 13.75 -22.18
C ASN A 165 32.83 13.56 -22.14
N HIS A 166 32.31 12.85 -21.15
CA HIS A 166 30.88 12.72 -20.91
C HIS A 166 30.43 13.71 -19.84
N PHE A 167 29.39 14.50 -20.19
CA PHE A 167 28.83 15.50 -19.30
C PHE A 167 27.49 15.04 -18.76
N TRP A 168 27.29 15.10 -17.46
CA TRP A 168 26.00 14.90 -16.82
C TRP A 168 25.48 16.25 -16.28
N VAL A 169 24.31 16.61 -16.72
CA VAL A 169 23.65 17.84 -16.26
C VAL A 169 22.43 17.48 -15.44
N LEU A 170 22.42 17.85 -14.16
CA LEU A 170 21.25 17.70 -13.31
C LEU A 170 20.34 18.92 -13.50
N LYS A 171 19.16 18.66 -14.06
CA LYS A 171 18.10 19.68 -14.19
C LYS A 171 17.26 19.70 -12.92
N THR A 172 17.17 20.84 -12.23
CA THR A 172 16.18 21.05 -11.18
C THR A 172 14.85 21.45 -11.79
N LYS A 173 13.79 20.77 -11.37
CA LYS A 173 12.42 21.23 -11.64
C LYS A 173 12.04 22.34 -10.68
#